data_4cce10e3f53b08f650fe828ac380fa6d
#
_entry.id   4cce10e3f53b08f650fe828ac380fa6d
#
_cell.length_a   1.000
_cell.length_b   1.000
_cell.length_c   1.000
_cell.angle_alpha   90.00
_cell.angle_beta   90.00
_cell.angle_gamma   90.00
#
_symmetry.space_group_name_H-M   'P 1'
#
loop_
_entity.id
_entity.type
_entity.pdbx_description
1 polymer ?
#
loop_
_entity_poly.entity_id
_entity_poly.type
_entity_poly.pdbx_seq_one_letter_code
_entity_poly.pdbx_strand_id
1 'polypeptide(L)'
;MSILFFTLSLSAEETLLPDQLKDSREVHLQNIKQLTFGGQNAEAYFSFDGQRLTYQSTPRDGKCDQIYHMNIDGSDKRMVSTGKGITTCSFMYPDGKHFLYASTHEGNPDCPPPPDMSQGYVWRLEKEYDIYKADMEGNIVQKLTDTPGYDAEAVISPTGDKIVFTSVRSGDLELWTMDLDGSNLKQLTNTPGYDGGAFFSRDGKKIVWRASRFENDPEGLADYQRLLKMGMIRPSKLDIYIMDADGSNVQRVTHFNKASFGPYFHPSGEKIIFSSNLGDPKGREFDLYLINIDGSGLEQITFTPEFDGFPMFSLDGKKLVWGSNRFNELPRETNVFICDWVDQPLKSNLTPAKRGKARRVSGESSHTQ
;
A
#
# COMPACT_ATOMS: atom_id res chain seq x y z
N MET A 1 -0.34 -24.74 55.30
CA MET A 1 -1.11 -24.16 54.19
C MET A 1 -0.25 -23.09 53.55
N SER A 2 0.59 -23.50 52.57
CA SER A 2 1.55 -22.62 51.90
C SER A 2 0.90 -22.06 50.65
N ILE A 3 0.79 -20.76 50.60
CA ILE A 3 0.29 -20.00 49.44
C ILE A 3 1.46 -19.77 48.52
N LEU A 4 1.47 -20.44 47.36
CA LEU A 4 2.39 -20.17 46.25
C LEU A 4 1.90 -18.90 45.52
N PHE A 5 2.68 -17.84 45.59
CA PHE A 5 2.51 -16.70 44.67
C PHE A 5 3.17 -17.05 43.32
N PHE A 6 2.34 -17.23 42.28
CA PHE A 6 2.80 -17.18 40.90
C PHE A 6 2.97 -15.70 40.48
N THR A 7 4.19 -15.28 40.37
CA THR A 7 4.53 -14.03 39.67
C THR A 7 4.46 -14.30 38.18
N LEU A 8 3.42 -13.78 37.50
CA LEU A 8 3.44 -13.64 36.06
C LEU A 8 4.52 -12.60 35.74
N SER A 9 5.62 -13.02 35.13
CA SER A 9 6.52 -12.13 34.43
C SER A 9 5.84 -11.70 33.12
N LEU A 10 5.29 -10.49 33.06
CA LEU A 10 5.08 -9.84 31.77
C LEU A 10 6.47 -9.71 31.14
N SER A 11 6.70 -10.40 30.02
CA SER A 11 7.80 -10.08 29.12
C SER A 11 7.56 -8.67 28.63
N ALA A 12 8.41 -7.72 29.01
CA ALA A 12 8.47 -6.43 28.37
C ALA A 12 8.78 -6.68 26.89
N GLU A 13 7.85 -6.33 25.99
CA GLU A 13 8.16 -6.20 24.57
C GLU A 13 9.37 -5.25 24.49
N GLU A 14 10.50 -5.74 24.05
CA GLU A 14 11.68 -4.93 23.79
C GLU A 14 11.34 -4.01 22.62
N THR A 15 10.88 -2.79 22.91
CA THR A 15 10.63 -1.77 21.91
C THR A 15 11.96 -1.41 21.27
N LEU A 16 12.20 -1.80 20.03
CA LEU A 16 13.38 -1.45 19.27
C LEU A 16 13.55 0.08 19.26
N LEU A 17 14.78 0.54 19.53
CA LEU A 17 15.07 1.97 19.47
C LEU A 17 14.95 2.46 18.02
N PRO A 18 14.52 3.70 17.76
CA PRO A 18 14.31 4.25 16.42
C PRO A 18 15.47 4.06 15.45
N ASP A 19 16.72 4.16 15.93
CA ASP A 19 17.92 3.96 15.11
C ASP A 19 18.16 2.50 14.69
N GLN A 20 17.54 1.53 15.37
CA GLN A 20 17.60 0.11 15.01
C GLN A 20 16.58 -0.24 13.90
N LEU A 21 15.59 0.61 13.70
CA LEU A 21 14.54 0.43 12.69
C LEU A 21 14.91 1.01 11.31
N LYS A 22 16.10 1.60 11.16
CA LYS A 22 16.50 2.39 10.00
C LYS A 22 17.78 1.87 9.34
N ASP A 23 17.75 1.71 8.01
CA ASP A 23 18.98 1.63 7.21
C ASP A 23 19.62 3.01 7.09
N SER A 24 20.95 3.11 7.12
CA SER A 24 21.68 4.40 7.05
C SER A 24 21.45 5.16 5.74
N ARG A 25 20.99 4.51 4.68
CA ARG A 25 20.65 5.09 3.38
C ARG A 25 19.27 5.77 3.37
N GLU A 26 18.38 5.45 4.30
CA GLU A 26 17.02 5.98 4.42
C GLU A 26 17.02 7.40 4.99
N VAL A 27 17.69 8.31 4.30
CA VAL A 27 17.99 9.66 4.81
C VAL A 27 16.76 10.54 5.03
N HIS A 28 15.67 10.28 4.32
CA HIS A 28 14.39 10.98 4.46
C HIS A 28 13.57 10.55 5.68
N LEU A 29 13.84 9.36 6.23
CA LEU A 29 13.06 8.78 7.33
C LEU A 29 13.72 9.09 8.68
N GLN A 30 13.00 9.78 9.56
CA GLN A 30 13.45 10.12 10.91
C GLN A 30 12.45 9.58 11.94
N ASN A 31 12.93 9.23 13.12
CA ASN A 31 12.07 8.80 14.24
C ASN A 31 11.10 7.66 13.86
N ILE A 32 11.59 6.65 13.13
CA ILE A 32 10.78 5.50 12.70
C ILE A 32 10.20 4.79 13.93
N LYS A 33 8.90 4.48 13.87
CA LYS A 33 8.18 3.70 14.88
C LYS A 33 7.40 2.59 14.20
N GLN A 34 7.43 1.40 14.78
CA GLN A 34 6.54 0.31 14.43
C GLN A 34 5.24 0.46 15.21
N LEU A 35 4.09 0.40 14.51
CA LEU A 35 2.77 0.62 15.12
C LEU A 35 1.99 -0.68 15.31
N THR A 36 2.24 -1.72 14.51
CA THR A 36 1.61 -3.05 14.64
C THR A 36 2.65 -4.13 14.82
N PHE A 37 2.28 -5.26 15.41
CA PHE A 37 3.19 -6.34 15.76
C PHE A 37 2.54 -7.69 15.44
N GLY A 38 3.07 -8.39 14.45
CA GLY A 38 2.60 -9.70 14.01
C GLY A 38 1.36 -9.67 13.12
N GLY A 39 1.15 -10.75 12.36
CA GLY A 39 0.11 -10.84 11.34
C GLY A 39 0.45 -10.10 10.04
N GLN A 40 -0.56 -9.80 9.23
CA GLN A 40 -0.42 -9.03 7.99
C GLN A 40 -1.17 -7.72 8.16
N ASN A 41 -0.44 -6.60 8.24
CA ASN A 41 -0.99 -5.27 8.46
C ASN A 41 -0.50 -4.36 7.35
N ALA A 42 -1.40 -3.80 6.56
CA ALA A 42 -1.06 -3.01 5.38
C ALA A 42 -2.06 -1.88 5.14
N GLU A 43 -1.79 -1.08 4.12
CA GLU A 43 -2.68 -0.01 3.64
C GLU A 43 -3.16 0.92 4.75
N ALA A 44 -2.19 1.45 5.51
CA ALA A 44 -2.48 2.39 6.58
C ALA A 44 -2.61 3.81 6.02
N TYR A 45 -3.76 4.45 6.28
CA TYR A 45 -4.09 5.76 5.72
C TYR A 45 -4.48 6.75 6.82
N PHE A 46 -3.98 7.98 6.71
CA PHE A 46 -4.26 9.03 7.69
C PHE A 46 -5.71 9.51 7.63
N SER A 47 -6.26 9.81 8.82
CA SER A 47 -7.47 10.64 8.94
C SER A 47 -7.22 12.08 8.48
N PHE A 48 -8.28 12.82 8.17
CA PHE A 48 -8.19 14.22 7.72
C PHE A 48 -7.53 15.15 8.75
N ASP A 49 -7.71 14.89 10.05
CA ASP A 49 -7.04 15.62 11.13
C ASP A 49 -5.63 15.14 11.43
N GLY A 50 -5.17 14.06 10.76
CA GLY A 50 -3.85 13.46 10.93
C GLY A 50 -3.61 12.81 12.29
N GLN A 51 -4.66 12.58 13.10
CA GLN A 51 -4.51 12.03 14.45
C GLN A 51 -4.74 10.53 14.54
N ARG A 52 -5.31 9.92 13.48
CA ARG A 52 -5.62 8.50 13.41
C ARG A 52 -5.17 7.89 12.09
N LEU A 53 -5.05 6.57 12.10
CA LEU A 53 -4.83 5.74 10.92
C LEU A 53 -5.96 4.73 10.81
N THR A 54 -6.42 4.45 9.57
CA THR A 54 -7.12 3.23 9.23
C THR A 54 -6.13 2.26 8.62
N TYR A 55 -6.33 0.96 8.77
CA TYR A 55 -5.50 -0.05 8.13
C TYR A 55 -6.25 -1.37 8.00
N GLN A 56 -5.85 -2.19 7.04
CA GLN A 56 -6.33 -3.57 6.97
C GLN A 56 -5.39 -4.50 7.71
N SER A 57 -5.95 -5.51 8.35
CA SER A 57 -5.20 -6.46 9.14
C SER A 57 -5.80 -7.85 9.09
N THR A 58 -4.94 -8.86 8.84
CA THR A 58 -5.18 -10.26 9.21
C THR A 58 -4.31 -10.57 10.42
N PRO A 59 -4.88 -10.63 11.66
CA PRO A 59 -4.15 -11.06 12.85
C PRO A 59 -3.59 -12.48 12.68
N ARG A 60 -2.58 -12.88 13.49
CA ARG A 60 -1.96 -14.23 13.42
C ARG A 60 -2.97 -15.37 13.53
N ASP A 61 -4.03 -15.20 14.29
CA ASP A 61 -5.15 -16.13 14.48
C ASP A 61 -6.35 -15.84 13.57
N GLY A 62 -6.27 -14.78 12.76
CA GLY A 62 -7.30 -14.36 11.82
C GLY A 62 -7.27 -15.17 10.52
N LYS A 63 -8.37 -15.13 9.78
CA LYS A 63 -8.52 -15.83 8.50
C LYS A 63 -8.53 -14.88 7.31
N CYS A 64 -9.10 -13.69 7.49
CA CYS A 64 -9.29 -12.67 6.46
C CYS A 64 -8.92 -11.30 6.97
N ASP A 65 -8.57 -10.43 6.03
CA ASP A 65 -8.39 -9.02 6.28
C ASP A 65 -9.68 -8.40 6.80
N GLN A 66 -9.53 -7.64 7.87
CA GLN A 66 -10.55 -6.78 8.45
C GLN A 66 -10.01 -5.36 8.58
N ILE A 67 -10.90 -4.37 8.65
CA ILE A 67 -10.52 -2.98 8.80
C ILE A 67 -10.44 -2.61 10.28
N TYR A 68 -9.34 -1.95 10.62
CA TYR A 68 -9.07 -1.40 11.94
C TYR A 68 -8.76 0.09 11.85
N HIS A 69 -8.92 0.78 12.97
CA HIS A 69 -8.31 2.09 13.17
C HIS A 69 -7.41 2.09 14.41
N MET A 70 -6.52 3.06 14.50
CA MET A 70 -5.68 3.34 15.67
C MET A 70 -5.31 4.82 15.72
N ASN A 71 -4.85 5.29 16.87
CA ASN A 71 -4.18 6.58 16.97
C ASN A 71 -2.81 6.53 16.25
N ILE A 72 -2.26 7.68 15.83
CA ILE A 72 -0.97 7.76 15.15
C ILE A 72 0.23 7.31 16.00
N ASP A 73 0.05 7.15 17.31
CA ASP A 73 1.06 6.59 18.22
C ASP A 73 0.97 5.06 18.34
N GLY A 74 0.00 4.43 17.68
CA GLY A 74 -0.29 3.01 17.70
C GLY A 74 -1.22 2.55 18.82
N SER A 75 -1.74 3.46 19.63
CA SER A 75 -2.73 3.16 20.68
C SER A 75 -4.16 3.06 20.15
N ASP A 76 -5.08 2.58 20.97
CA ASP A 76 -6.54 2.49 20.72
C ASP A 76 -6.89 1.75 19.41
N LYS A 77 -6.27 0.58 19.20
CA LYS A 77 -6.57 -0.28 18.04
C LYS A 77 -7.94 -0.91 18.17
N ARG A 78 -8.82 -0.68 17.20
CA ARG A 78 -10.17 -1.24 17.16
C ARG A 78 -10.57 -1.66 15.76
N MET A 79 -11.24 -2.79 15.64
CA MET A 79 -11.88 -3.22 14.39
C MET A 79 -13.11 -2.35 14.13
N VAL A 80 -13.27 -1.89 12.87
CA VAL A 80 -14.39 -1.07 12.40
C VAL A 80 -15.09 -1.66 11.18
N SER A 81 -14.75 -2.89 10.81
CA SER A 81 -15.50 -3.69 9.86
C SER A 81 -16.40 -4.70 10.59
N THR A 82 -17.26 -5.38 9.84
CA THR A 82 -18.27 -6.28 10.41
C THR A 82 -17.70 -7.56 11.02
N GLY A 83 -16.41 -7.88 10.79
CA GLY A 83 -15.79 -9.16 11.15
C GLY A 83 -16.21 -10.31 10.25
N LYS A 84 -16.97 -10.07 9.18
CA LYS A 84 -17.46 -11.04 8.21
C LYS A 84 -16.91 -10.75 6.82
N GLY A 85 -16.77 -11.79 6.01
CA GLY A 85 -16.20 -11.69 4.66
C GLY A 85 -14.74 -11.25 4.69
N ILE A 86 -14.24 -10.78 3.56
CA ILE A 86 -12.95 -10.13 3.42
C ILE A 86 -13.17 -8.65 3.16
N THR A 87 -12.27 -7.80 3.68
CA THR A 87 -12.31 -6.34 3.47
C THR A 87 -11.03 -5.86 2.82
N THR A 88 -11.06 -4.68 2.22
CA THR A 88 -9.86 -4.01 1.69
C THR A 88 -10.04 -2.49 1.64
N CYS A 89 -8.91 -1.77 1.59
CA CYS A 89 -8.81 -0.34 1.28
C CYS A 89 -9.80 0.52 2.06
N SER A 90 -9.45 0.91 3.27
CA SER A 90 -10.31 1.76 4.09
C SER A 90 -9.86 3.21 4.08
N PHE A 91 -10.81 4.13 4.22
CA PHE A 91 -10.53 5.55 4.38
C PHE A 91 -11.45 6.17 5.43
N MET A 92 -10.98 7.16 6.17
CA MET A 92 -11.82 7.87 7.14
C MET A 92 -12.55 9.02 6.44
N TYR A 93 -13.84 9.21 6.75
CA TYR A 93 -14.59 10.38 6.29
C TYR A 93 -14.09 11.68 6.93
N PRO A 94 -14.31 12.85 6.27
CA PRO A 94 -13.90 14.14 6.82
C PRO A 94 -14.52 14.49 8.18
N ASP A 95 -15.67 13.89 8.48
CA ASP A 95 -16.37 14.10 9.76
C ASP A 95 -15.68 13.41 10.96
N GLY A 96 -14.68 12.55 10.70
CA GLY A 96 -13.95 11.79 11.72
C GLY A 96 -14.80 10.78 12.50
N LYS A 97 -16.00 10.44 11.99
CA LYS A 97 -16.99 9.56 12.63
C LYS A 97 -17.36 8.34 11.79
N HIS A 98 -17.00 8.34 10.52
CA HIS A 98 -17.35 7.27 9.61
C HIS A 98 -16.11 6.77 8.86
N PHE A 99 -16.20 5.53 8.42
CA PHE A 99 -15.21 4.86 7.58
C PHE A 99 -15.82 4.46 6.24
N LEU A 100 -14.99 4.52 5.20
CA LEU A 100 -15.21 3.96 3.88
C LEU A 100 -14.37 2.70 3.78
N TYR A 101 -14.92 1.59 3.28
CA TYR A 101 -14.14 0.40 2.92
C TYR A 101 -14.90 -0.50 1.97
N ALA A 102 -14.19 -1.35 1.24
CA ALA A 102 -14.80 -2.41 0.44
C ALA A 102 -14.91 -3.71 1.23
N SER A 103 -15.99 -4.47 1.04
CA SER A 103 -16.25 -5.72 1.75
C SER A 103 -17.14 -6.67 0.97
N THR A 104 -16.93 -7.98 1.17
CA THR A 104 -17.78 -9.03 0.61
C THR A 104 -18.90 -9.49 1.54
N HIS A 105 -19.01 -8.94 2.74
CA HIS A 105 -19.78 -9.48 3.86
C HIS A 105 -21.27 -9.75 3.57
N GLU A 106 -21.90 -9.00 2.67
CA GLU A 106 -23.30 -9.22 2.28
C GLU A 106 -23.45 -10.39 1.30
N GLY A 107 -22.59 -10.45 0.26
CA GLY A 107 -22.66 -11.49 -0.76
C GLY A 107 -21.94 -12.78 -0.36
N ASN A 108 -20.86 -12.68 0.41
CA ASN A 108 -20.10 -13.79 0.96
C ASN A 108 -19.56 -13.44 2.35
N PRO A 109 -20.24 -13.88 3.44
CA PRO A 109 -19.80 -13.58 4.80
C PRO A 109 -18.63 -14.45 5.28
N ASP A 110 -18.28 -15.51 4.56
CA ASP A 110 -17.18 -16.40 4.88
C ASP A 110 -15.85 -15.87 4.31
N CYS A 111 -14.75 -16.29 4.94
CA CYS A 111 -13.41 -16.01 4.41
C CYS A 111 -13.14 -16.93 3.20
N PRO A 112 -12.92 -16.39 2.00
CA PRO A 112 -12.66 -17.21 0.84
C PRO A 112 -11.29 -17.91 0.98
N PRO A 113 -11.13 -19.12 0.38
CA PRO A 113 -9.85 -19.81 0.36
C PRO A 113 -8.80 -18.97 -0.42
N PRO A 114 -7.49 -19.13 -0.16
CA PRO A 114 -6.47 -18.47 -0.94
C PRO A 114 -6.64 -18.73 -2.45
N PRO A 115 -6.28 -17.78 -3.34
CA PRO A 115 -6.35 -18.00 -4.78
C PRO A 115 -5.39 -19.12 -5.22
N ASP A 116 -5.74 -19.78 -6.34
CA ASP A 116 -4.85 -20.77 -6.96
C ASP A 116 -3.64 -20.06 -7.59
N MET A 117 -2.46 -20.28 -7.03
CA MET A 117 -1.19 -19.72 -7.48
C MET A 117 -0.43 -20.65 -8.44
N SER A 118 -1.03 -21.73 -8.94
CA SER A 118 -0.38 -22.71 -9.80
C SER A 118 0.16 -22.11 -11.11
N GLN A 119 -0.45 -21.00 -11.57
CA GLN A 119 -0.04 -20.25 -12.76
C GLN A 119 0.75 -18.97 -12.46
N GLY A 120 1.28 -18.85 -11.26
CA GLY A 120 2.02 -17.67 -10.78
C GLY A 120 1.20 -16.78 -9.86
N TYR A 121 1.81 -15.65 -9.47
CA TYR A 121 1.19 -14.70 -8.56
C TYR A 121 0.04 -13.94 -9.22
N VAL A 122 -1.14 -13.98 -8.60
CA VAL A 122 -2.36 -13.29 -9.06
C VAL A 122 -3.06 -12.61 -7.87
N TRP A 123 -3.76 -11.53 -8.17
CA TRP A 123 -4.72 -10.93 -7.26
C TRP A 123 -6.11 -11.39 -7.63
N ARG A 124 -6.90 -11.78 -6.63
CA ARG A 124 -8.29 -12.17 -6.81
C ARG A 124 -9.18 -10.94 -6.69
N LEU A 125 -10.16 -10.87 -7.58
CA LEU A 125 -11.21 -9.87 -7.63
C LEU A 125 -12.50 -10.54 -7.13
N GLU A 126 -12.81 -10.38 -5.86
CA GLU A 126 -14.06 -10.93 -5.33
C GLU A 126 -15.24 -10.16 -5.94
N LYS A 127 -16.13 -10.87 -6.63
CA LYS A 127 -17.28 -10.26 -7.31
C LYS A 127 -18.36 -9.75 -6.36
N GLU A 128 -18.23 -10.09 -5.08
CA GLU A 128 -19.09 -9.67 -3.98
C GLU A 128 -18.56 -8.40 -3.27
N TYR A 129 -17.45 -7.83 -3.74
CA TYR A 129 -16.98 -6.56 -3.18
C TYR A 129 -17.90 -5.42 -3.57
N ASP A 130 -18.47 -4.80 -2.54
CA ASP A 130 -19.13 -3.51 -2.58
C ASP A 130 -18.48 -2.53 -1.60
N ILE A 131 -18.71 -1.25 -1.83
CA ILE A 131 -18.18 -0.16 -1.01
C ILE A 131 -19.23 0.25 0.01
N TYR A 132 -18.81 0.34 1.28
CA TYR A 132 -19.67 0.64 2.42
C TYR A 132 -19.18 1.83 3.20
N LYS A 133 -20.12 2.56 3.79
CA LYS A 133 -19.91 3.54 4.86
C LYS A 133 -20.29 2.89 6.19
N ALA A 134 -19.39 2.91 7.17
CA ALA A 134 -19.62 2.38 8.51
C ALA A 134 -19.37 3.46 9.58
N ASP A 135 -19.93 3.29 10.77
CA ASP A 135 -19.63 4.13 11.94
C ASP A 135 -18.39 3.65 12.71
N MET A 136 -18.04 4.35 13.79
CA MET A 136 -16.89 4.02 14.65
C MET A 136 -17.05 2.69 15.41
N GLU A 137 -18.26 2.16 15.53
CA GLU A 137 -18.61 0.89 16.16
C GLU A 137 -18.66 -0.26 15.16
N GLY A 138 -18.44 0.02 13.85
CA GLY A 138 -18.45 -0.97 12.77
C GLY A 138 -19.82 -1.31 12.23
N ASN A 139 -20.87 -0.54 12.58
CA ASN A 139 -22.19 -0.72 11.99
C ASN A 139 -22.22 -0.10 10.60
N ILE A 140 -22.81 -0.83 9.63
CA ILE A 140 -23.02 -0.29 8.28
C ILE A 140 -24.08 0.81 8.33
N VAL A 141 -23.69 2.00 7.89
CA VAL A 141 -24.56 3.17 7.78
C VAL A 141 -25.17 3.24 6.38
N GLN A 142 -24.38 2.88 5.36
CA GLN A 142 -24.82 2.95 3.96
C GLN A 142 -24.01 1.99 3.09
N LYS A 143 -24.67 1.33 2.15
CA LYS A 143 -24.06 0.68 0.99
C LYS A 143 -23.96 1.71 -0.13
N LEU A 144 -22.74 1.95 -0.65
CA LEU A 144 -22.51 2.99 -1.67
C LEU A 144 -22.53 2.45 -3.10
N THR A 145 -22.18 1.17 -3.27
CA THR A 145 -22.27 0.47 -4.56
C THR A 145 -23.09 -0.79 -4.41
N ASP A 146 -23.78 -1.19 -5.49
CA ASP A 146 -24.62 -2.39 -5.55
C ASP A 146 -24.66 -2.92 -7.00
N THR A 147 -23.55 -2.79 -7.71
CA THR A 147 -23.42 -3.28 -9.09
C THR A 147 -22.75 -4.65 -9.05
N PRO A 148 -23.28 -5.68 -9.76
CA PRO A 148 -22.62 -6.98 -9.80
C PRO A 148 -21.17 -6.89 -10.28
N GLY A 149 -20.24 -7.41 -9.51
CA GLY A 149 -18.81 -7.42 -9.81
C GLY A 149 -17.98 -6.72 -8.76
N TYR A 150 -16.70 -6.48 -9.08
CA TYR A 150 -15.73 -5.89 -8.18
C TYR A 150 -15.89 -4.37 -8.12
N ASP A 151 -16.25 -3.85 -6.94
CA ASP A 151 -16.21 -2.43 -6.58
C ASP A 151 -15.36 -2.27 -5.31
N ALA A 152 -14.13 -1.74 -5.44
CA ALA A 152 -13.18 -1.63 -4.32
C ALA A 152 -12.13 -0.52 -4.53
N GLU A 153 -11.09 -0.51 -3.69
CA GLU A 153 -9.98 0.45 -3.74
C GLU A 153 -10.44 1.91 -3.63
N ALA A 154 -11.45 2.15 -2.80
CA ALA A 154 -12.10 3.44 -2.68
C ALA A 154 -11.33 4.40 -1.76
N VAL A 155 -11.12 5.64 -2.22
CA VAL A 155 -10.41 6.71 -1.51
C VAL A 155 -11.19 8.01 -1.59
N ILE A 156 -11.28 8.73 -0.47
CA ILE A 156 -11.91 10.05 -0.39
C ILE A 156 -10.91 11.13 -0.78
N SER A 157 -11.33 12.11 -1.58
CA SER A 157 -10.51 13.26 -1.94
C SER A 157 -10.15 14.09 -0.69
N PRO A 158 -8.94 14.68 -0.61
CA PRO A 158 -8.58 15.58 0.50
C PRO A 158 -9.48 16.80 0.64
N THR A 159 -10.23 17.18 -0.42
CA THR A 159 -11.27 18.22 -0.38
C THR A 159 -12.57 17.74 0.27
N GLY A 160 -12.72 16.42 0.48
CA GLY A 160 -13.85 15.83 1.21
C GLY A 160 -15.17 15.83 0.45
N ASP A 161 -15.13 15.81 -0.88
CA ASP A 161 -16.32 15.92 -1.74
C ASP A 161 -16.52 14.77 -2.72
N LYS A 162 -15.46 14.00 -3.02
CA LYS A 162 -15.48 12.90 -3.99
C LYS A 162 -14.84 11.63 -3.44
N ILE A 163 -15.29 10.50 -3.96
CA ILE A 163 -14.67 9.19 -3.83
C ILE A 163 -14.16 8.77 -5.21
N VAL A 164 -12.91 8.31 -5.33
CA VAL A 164 -12.40 7.57 -6.48
C VAL A 164 -12.31 6.09 -6.10
N PHE A 165 -12.65 5.19 -7.03
CA PHE A 165 -12.64 3.75 -6.78
C PHE A 165 -12.43 2.96 -8.07
N THR A 166 -12.10 1.67 -7.95
CA THR A 166 -11.95 0.72 -9.05
C THR A 166 -13.20 -0.11 -9.21
N SER A 167 -13.70 -0.28 -10.45
CA SER A 167 -14.90 -1.05 -10.73
C SER A 167 -14.81 -1.79 -12.07
N VAL A 168 -15.42 -3.00 -12.12
CA VAL A 168 -15.57 -3.80 -13.34
C VAL A 168 -16.88 -3.53 -14.09
N ARG A 169 -17.70 -2.58 -13.65
CA ARG A 169 -19.06 -2.32 -14.19
C ARG A 169 -19.10 -2.00 -15.68
N SER A 170 -18.00 -1.51 -16.26
CA SER A 170 -17.88 -1.26 -17.72
C SER A 170 -17.41 -2.46 -18.52
N GLY A 171 -17.11 -3.60 -17.84
CA GLY A 171 -16.57 -4.81 -18.45
C GLY A 171 -15.04 -4.95 -18.36
N ASP A 172 -14.34 -3.92 -17.87
CA ASP A 172 -12.93 -3.90 -17.55
C ASP A 172 -12.72 -3.21 -16.18
N LEU A 173 -11.52 -3.35 -15.61
CA LEU A 173 -11.15 -2.69 -14.35
C LEU A 173 -10.77 -1.24 -14.62
N GLU A 174 -11.69 -0.34 -14.34
CA GLU A 174 -11.57 1.09 -14.64
C GLU A 174 -11.76 1.93 -13.38
N LEU A 175 -11.21 3.15 -13.40
CA LEU A 175 -11.44 4.15 -12.36
C LEU A 175 -12.76 4.87 -12.56
N TRP A 176 -13.47 5.03 -11.46
CA TRP A 176 -14.72 5.75 -11.35
C TRP A 176 -14.69 6.74 -10.21
N THR A 177 -15.49 7.78 -10.31
CA THR A 177 -15.75 8.69 -9.16
C THR A 177 -17.24 8.72 -8.85
N MET A 178 -17.53 9.04 -7.57
CA MET A 178 -18.87 9.31 -7.04
C MET A 178 -18.79 10.38 -5.95
N ASP A 179 -19.94 10.94 -5.57
CA ASP A 179 -20.05 11.78 -4.37
C ASP A 179 -19.99 10.93 -3.10
N LEU A 180 -19.83 11.56 -1.93
CA LEU A 180 -19.69 10.85 -0.64
C LEU A 180 -20.92 10.00 -0.26
N ASP A 181 -22.06 10.25 -0.90
CA ASP A 181 -23.32 9.50 -0.71
C ASP A 181 -23.54 8.40 -1.76
N GLY A 182 -22.57 8.17 -2.66
CA GLY A 182 -22.66 7.19 -3.74
C GLY A 182 -23.33 7.71 -5.02
N SER A 183 -23.81 8.95 -5.05
CA SER A 183 -24.44 9.55 -6.22
C SER A 183 -23.42 10.08 -7.25
N ASN A 184 -23.90 10.54 -8.42
CA ASN A 184 -23.11 11.20 -9.46
C ASN A 184 -21.92 10.38 -9.96
N LEU A 185 -22.16 9.09 -10.25
CA LEU A 185 -21.15 8.17 -10.81
C LEU A 185 -20.61 8.69 -12.15
N LYS A 186 -19.28 8.69 -12.29
CA LYS A 186 -18.56 9.08 -13.50
C LYS A 186 -17.38 8.16 -13.74
N GLN A 187 -17.30 7.58 -14.94
CA GLN A 187 -16.13 6.83 -15.40
C GLN A 187 -15.00 7.80 -15.78
N LEU A 188 -13.76 7.50 -15.33
CA LEU A 188 -12.58 8.31 -15.60
C LEU A 188 -11.64 7.67 -16.62
N THR A 189 -11.50 6.34 -16.60
CA THR A 189 -10.62 5.59 -17.50
C THR A 189 -11.44 4.64 -18.38
N ASN A 190 -10.90 4.32 -19.58
CA ASN A 190 -11.54 3.41 -20.54
C ASN A 190 -10.48 2.88 -21.51
N THR A 191 -9.41 2.29 -20.98
CA THR A 191 -8.30 1.73 -21.77
C THR A 191 -8.08 0.28 -21.37
N PRO A 192 -8.06 -0.68 -22.30
CA PRO A 192 -7.90 -2.09 -21.95
C PRO A 192 -6.70 -2.35 -21.03
N GLY A 193 -6.98 -2.96 -19.88
CA GLY A 193 -6.01 -3.25 -18.83
C GLY A 193 -6.53 -2.83 -17.45
N TYR A 194 -5.80 -3.21 -16.42
CA TYR A 194 -6.15 -2.84 -15.05
C TYR A 194 -5.84 -1.36 -14.78
N ASP A 195 -6.81 -0.63 -14.28
CA ASP A 195 -6.69 0.69 -13.67
C ASP A 195 -7.18 0.63 -12.22
N GLY A 196 -6.33 0.94 -11.23
CA GLY A 196 -6.74 0.85 -9.83
C GLY A 196 -5.78 1.46 -8.83
N GLY A 197 -6.15 1.42 -7.54
CA GLY A 197 -5.37 1.95 -6.44
C GLY A 197 -5.08 3.43 -6.56
N ALA A 198 -6.12 4.21 -6.84
CA ALA A 198 -6.03 5.64 -7.14
C ALA A 198 -6.07 6.51 -5.88
N PHE A 199 -5.29 7.61 -5.90
CA PHE A 199 -5.32 8.65 -4.87
C PHE A 199 -5.39 10.04 -5.50
N PHE A 200 -6.09 10.94 -4.83
CA PHE A 200 -6.10 12.36 -5.22
C PHE A 200 -4.83 13.09 -4.77
N SER A 201 -4.45 14.13 -5.51
CA SER A 201 -3.52 15.14 -5.02
C SER A 201 -4.13 15.91 -3.85
N ARG A 202 -3.27 16.54 -3.03
CA ARG A 202 -3.69 17.31 -1.83
C ARG A 202 -4.75 18.37 -2.13
N ASP A 203 -4.70 19.01 -3.29
CA ASP A 203 -5.65 20.03 -3.74
C ASP A 203 -6.88 19.45 -4.45
N GLY A 204 -6.98 18.12 -4.55
CA GLY A 204 -8.06 17.40 -5.21
C GLY A 204 -8.12 17.52 -6.73
N LYS A 205 -7.11 18.15 -7.38
CA LYS A 205 -7.17 18.45 -8.82
C LYS A 205 -6.58 17.38 -9.72
N LYS A 206 -5.77 16.48 -9.17
CA LYS A 206 -5.16 15.38 -9.91
C LYS A 206 -5.43 14.06 -9.23
N ILE A 207 -5.32 12.99 -10.01
CA ILE A 207 -5.39 11.60 -9.55
C ILE A 207 -4.11 10.92 -10.01
N VAL A 208 -3.48 10.14 -9.10
CA VAL A 208 -2.41 9.19 -9.39
C VAL A 208 -2.95 7.77 -9.20
N TRP A 209 -2.57 6.84 -10.06
CA TRP A 209 -2.98 5.44 -9.96
C TRP A 209 -1.95 4.49 -10.58
N ARG A 210 -2.13 3.20 -10.38
CA ARG A 210 -1.37 2.15 -11.04
C ARG A 210 -2.19 1.53 -12.16
N ALA A 211 -1.53 1.22 -13.29
CA ALA A 211 -2.20 0.59 -14.41
C ALA A 211 -1.32 -0.42 -15.16
N SER A 212 -1.95 -1.45 -15.73
CA SER A 212 -1.32 -2.29 -16.75
C SER A 212 -1.74 -1.82 -18.14
N ARG A 213 -0.80 -1.89 -19.09
CA ARG A 213 -1.05 -1.58 -20.50
C ARG A 213 -0.40 -2.61 -21.39
N PHE A 214 -1.05 -2.95 -22.49
CA PHE A 214 -0.68 -4.04 -23.40
C PHE A 214 -0.40 -3.53 -24.82
N GLU A 215 0.10 -2.32 -24.94
CA GLU A 215 0.53 -1.75 -26.22
C GLU A 215 1.60 -2.66 -26.84
N ASN A 216 1.32 -3.18 -28.03
CA ASN A 216 2.20 -4.15 -28.73
C ASN A 216 2.44 -5.48 -27.99
N ASP A 217 1.58 -5.86 -27.03
CA ASP A 217 1.60 -7.15 -26.31
C ASP A 217 0.23 -7.85 -26.39
N PRO A 218 -0.17 -8.39 -27.55
CA PRO A 218 -1.46 -9.05 -27.72
C PRO A 218 -1.59 -10.33 -26.87
N GLU A 219 -0.48 -11.01 -26.57
CA GLU A 219 -0.50 -12.20 -25.71
C GLU A 219 -0.76 -11.80 -24.25
N GLY A 220 -0.12 -10.74 -23.79
CA GLY A 220 -0.36 -10.17 -22.46
C GLY A 220 -1.80 -9.69 -22.28
N LEU A 221 -2.38 -9.04 -23.29
CA LEU A 221 -3.78 -8.63 -23.29
C LEU A 221 -4.72 -9.85 -23.23
N ALA A 222 -4.43 -10.89 -24.00
CA ALA A 222 -5.22 -12.12 -24.00
C ALA A 222 -5.16 -12.83 -22.62
N ASP A 223 -3.98 -12.89 -21.98
CA ASP A 223 -3.82 -13.45 -20.62
C ASP A 223 -4.59 -12.61 -19.60
N TYR A 224 -4.49 -11.27 -19.65
CA TYR A 224 -5.25 -10.36 -18.81
C TYR A 224 -6.76 -10.59 -18.93
N GLN A 225 -7.30 -10.60 -20.14
CA GLN A 225 -8.72 -10.81 -20.40
C GLN A 225 -9.21 -12.20 -19.95
N ARG A 226 -8.36 -13.23 -20.11
CA ARG A 226 -8.63 -14.59 -19.60
C ARG A 226 -8.72 -14.61 -18.08
N LEU A 227 -7.75 -13.97 -17.39
CA LEU A 227 -7.71 -13.90 -15.93
C LEU A 227 -8.87 -13.07 -15.40
N LEU A 228 -9.19 -11.93 -16.01
CA LEU A 228 -10.31 -11.07 -15.61
C LEU A 228 -11.64 -11.82 -15.63
N LYS A 229 -11.90 -12.65 -16.66
CA LYS A 229 -13.08 -13.54 -16.72
C LYS A 229 -13.12 -14.57 -15.59
N MET A 230 -11.97 -14.91 -15.03
CA MET A 230 -11.84 -15.81 -13.88
C MET A 230 -11.85 -15.06 -12.53
N GLY A 231 -12.09 -13.73 -12.53
CA GLY A 231 -12.03 -12.90 -11.33
C GLY A 231 -10.61 -12.72 -10.79
N MET A 232 -9.61 -12.62 -11.66
CA MET A 232 -8.20 -12.45 -11.28
C MET A 232 -7.47 -11.46 -12.18
N ILE A 233 -6.36 -10.90 -11.67
CA ILE A 233 -5.37 -10.17 -12.47
C ILE A 233 -3.96 -10.57 -12.08
N ARG A 234 -3.00 -10.34 -13.00
CA ARG A 234 -1.57 -10.53 -12.76
C ARG A 234 -0.89 -9.16 -12.56
N PRO A 235 -0.44 -8.81 -11.35
CA PRO A 235 0.11 -7.47 -11.05
C PRO A 235 1.62 -7.38 -11.34
N SER A 236 2.13 -8.01 -12.39
CA SER A 236 3.58 -8.12 -12.63
C SER A 236 4.19 -6.95 -13.41
N LYS A 237 3.36 -6.23 -14.17
CA LYS A 237 3.76 -5.08 -15.00
C LYS A 237 2.76 -3.96 -14.76
N LEU A 238 3.00 -3.16 -13.75
CA LEU A 238 2.18 -2.02 -13.38
C LEU A 238 3.02 -0.76 -13.43
N ASP A 239 2.54 0.25 -14.11
CA ASP A 239 3.14 1.56 -14.17
C ASP A 239 2.27 2.59 -13.46
N ILE A 240 2.91 3.69 -13.04
CA ILE A 240 2.25 4.81 -12.40
C ILE A 240 1.80 5.81 -13.45
N TYR A 241 0.56 6.26 -13.33
CA TYR A 241 -0.10 7.23 -14.18
C TYR A 241 -0.65 8.38 -13.36
N ILE A 242 -0.81 9.54 -13.99
CA ILE A 242 -1.51 10.72 -13.45
C ILE A 242 -2.52 11.24 -14.47
N MET A 243 -3.57 11.87 -13.96
CA MET A 243 -4.55 12.62 -14.76
C MET A 243 -5.11 13.80 -13.97
N ASP A 244 -5.82 14.70 -14.61
CA ASP A 244 -6.66 15.66 -13.91
C ASP A 244 -7.87 14.94 -13.30
N ALA A 245 -8.42 15.47 -12.20
CA ALA A 245 -9.49 14.79 -11.44
C ALA A 245 -10.79 14.59 -12.25
N ASP A 246 -10.93 15.27 -13.39
CA ASP A 246 -12.02 15.08 -14.31
C ASP A 246 -11.82 13.94 -15.34
N GLY A 247 -10.66 13.25 -15.31
CA GLY A 247 -10.28 12.18 -16.22
C GLY A 247 -9.50 12.66 -17.45
N SER A 248 -9.25 13.95 -17.60
CA SER A 248 -8.49 14.51 -18.72
C SER A 248 -6.97 14.49 -18.46
N ASN A 249 -6.19 14.77 -19.50
CA ASN A 249 -4.71 14.93 -19.43
C ASN A 249 -3.98 13.72 -18.82
N VAL A 250 -4.37 12.51 -19.23
CA VAL A 250 -3.72 11.26 -18.80
C VAL A 250 -2.26 11.23 -19.24
N GLN A 251 -1.35 10.96 -18.29
CA GLN A 251 0.08 10.86 -18.50
C GLN A 251 0.63 9.63 -17.79
N ARG A 252 1.46 8.83 -18.47
CA ARG A 252 2.25 7.75 -17.88
C ARG A 252 3.53 8.32 -17.28
N VAL A 253 3.77 8.07 -16.00
CA VAL A 253 4.91 8.60 -15.25
C VAL A 253 6.08 7.62 -15.25
N THR A 254 5.82 6.30 -15.13
CA THR A 254 6.87 5.27 -15.10
C THR A 254 6.84 4.37 -16.33
N HIS A 255 8.01 3.82 -16.71
CA HIS A 255 8.20 2.93 -17.85
C HIS A 255 9.17 1.79 -17.52
N PHE A 256 9.06 1.22 -16.29
CA PHE A 256 10.09 0.32 -15.78
C PHE A 256 9.90 -1.13 -16.19
N ASN A 257 8.74 -1.52 -16.76
CA ASN A 257 8.38 -2.90 -17.04
C ASN A 257 8.53 -3.81 -15.79
N LYS A 258 8.14 -3.28 -14.65
CA LYS A 258 8.20 -3.85 -13.31
C LYS A 258 6.85 -3.68 -12.63
N ALA A 259 6.66 -4.30 -11.46
CA ALA A 259 5.50 -4.03 -10.64
C ALA A 259 5.72 -2.74 -9.84
N SER A 260 4.96 -1.68 -10.13
CA SER A 260 4.93 -0.44 -9.38
C SER A 260 3.50 -0.20 -8.89
N PHE A 261 3.30 0.00 -7.57
CA PHE A 261 1.95 0.12 -6.99
C PHE A 261 1.93 1.01 -5.74
N GLY A 262 0.73 1.25 -5.19
CA GLY A 262 0.53 2.10 -4.02
C GLY A 262 1.07 3.52 -4.21
N PRO A 263 0.80 4.19 -5.35
CA PRO A 263 1.31 5.55 -5.56
C PRO A 263 0.56 6.54 -4.68
N TYR A 264 1.28 7.52 -4.15
CA TYR A 264 0.70 8.63 -3.41
C TYR A 264 1.42 9.94 -3.77
N PHE A 265 0.68 11.04 -3.89
CA PHE A 265 1.31 12.33 -4.14
C PHE A 265 2.09 12.81 -2.91
N HIS A 266 3.31 13.29 -3.14
CA HIS A 266 3.99 14.12 -2.16
C HIS A 266 3.18 15.41 -1.94
N PRO A 267 3.10 15.95 -0.72
CA PRO A 267 2.27 17.12 -0.41
C PRO A 267 2.59 18.39 -1.21
N SER A 268 3.79 18.48 -1.82
CA SER A 268 4.11 19.54 -2.77
C SER A 268 3.30 19.47 -4.07
N GLY A 269 2.73 18.30 -4.41
CA GLY A 269 2.08 18.04 -5.70
C GLY A 269 3.05 17.82 -6.87
N GLU A 270 4.37 17.90 -6.66
CA GLU A 270 5.39 17.80 -7.70
C GLU A 270 6.04 16.42 -7.82
N LYS A 271 5.85 15.57 -6.81
CA LYS A 271 6.43 14.24 -6.72
C LYS A 271 5.39 13.18 -6.34
N ILE A 272 5.72 11.93 -6.62
CA ILE A 272 4.94 10.74 -6.29
C ILE A 272 5.85 9.77 -5.54
N ILE A 273 5.41 9.28 -4.38
CA ILE A 273 6.00 8.12 -3.71
C ILE A 273 5.22 6.86 -4.10
N PHE A 274 5.90 5.74 -4.29
CA PHE A 274 5.27 4.47 -4.69
C PHE A 274 6.16 3.28 -4.30
N SER A 275 5.59 2.09 -4.30
CA SER A 275 6.31 0.83 -4.10
C SER A 275 6.70 0.24 -5.44
N SER A 276 7.91 -0.30 -5.56
CA SER A 276 8.32 -1.03 -6.77
C SER A 276 9.39 -2.07 -6.49
N ASN A 277 9.36 -3.16 -7.29
CA ASN A 277 10.42 -4.16 -7.31
C ASN A 277 11.53 -3.82 -8.33
N LEU A 278 11.69 -2.54 -8.64
CA LEU A 278 12.65 -2.03 -9.62
C LEU A 278 14.10 -2.45 -9.32
N GLY A 279 14.49 -2.39 -8.04
CA GLY A 279 15.85 -2.72 -7.57
C GLY A 279 16.17 -4.21 -7.55
N ASP A 280 15.17 -5.09 -7.58
CA ASP A 280 15.39 -6.53 -7.50
C ASP A 280 15.28 -7.22 -8.87
N PRO A 281 16.37 -7.83 -9.40
CA PRO A 281 16.31 -8.61 -10.62
C PRO A 281 15.35 -9.81 -10.57
N LYS A 282 15.08 -10.36 -9.38
CA LYS A 282 14.15 -11.47 -9.17
C LYS A 282 12.70 -11.02 -9.02
N GLY A 283 12.47 -9.72 -8.82
CA GLY A 283 11.15 -9.11 -8.68
C GLY A 283 10.38 -9.49 -7.42
N ARG A 284 11.08 -9.81 -6.33
CA ARG A 284 10.49 -10.26 -5.06
C ARG A 284 10.57 -9.22 -3.96
N GLU A 285 11.60 -8.38 -4.00
CA GLU A 285 11.84 -7.30 -3.04
C GLU A 285 11.18 -6.02 -3.56
N PHE A 286 10.45 -5.35 -2.70
CA PHE A 286 9.78 -4.09 -2.99
C PHE A 286 10.27 -3.02 -2.05
N ASP A 287 10.72 -1.91 -2.63
CA ASP A 287 11.12 -0.70 -1.91
C ASP A 287 10.22 0.47 -2.25
N LEU A 288 10.24 1.49 -1.41
CA LEU A 288 9.65 2.79 -1.71
C LEU A 288 10.56 3.61 -2.59
N TYR A 289 10.00 4.23 -3.60
CA TYR A 289 10.64 5.15 -4.53
C TYR A 289 9.90 6.48 -4.57
N LEU A 290 10.65 7.55 -4.80
CA LEU A 290 10.12 8.89 -5.06
C LEU A 290 10.50 9.31 -6.48
N ILE A 291 9.57 9.90 -7.23
CA ILE A 291 9.78 10.36 -8.61
C ILE A 291 9.04 11.67 -8.84
N ASN A 292 9.56 12.54 -9.70
CA ASN A 292 8.82 13.73 -10.13
C ASN A 292 7.63 13.35 -11.02
N ILE A 293 6.58 14.18 -11.04
CA ILE A 293 5.38 13.91 -11.86
C ILE A 293 5.66 13.85 -13.36
N ASP A 294 6.79 14.39 -13.82
CA ASP A 294 7.26 14.31 -15.22
C ASP A 294 8.08 13.03 -15.52
N GLY A 295 8.23 12.13 -14.54
CA GLY A 295 8.99 10.89 -14.65
C GLY A 295 10.50 11.03 -14.43
N SER A 296 11.01 12.21 -14.14
CA SER A 296 12.42 12.46 -13.83
C SER A 296 12.71 12.30 -12.33
N GLY A 297 14.00 12.28 -11.94
CA GLY A 297 14.43 12.40 -10.55
C GLY A 297 14.07 11.20 -9.68
N LEU A 298 14.08 9.98 -10.24
CA LEU A 298 13.82 8.75 -9.48
C LEU A 298 14.83 8.59 -8.34
N GLU A 299 14.33 8.35 -7.13
CA GLU A 299 15.11 8.15 -5.91
C GLU A 299 14.55 6.97 -5.11
N GLN A 300 15.42 6.06 -4.66
CA GLN A 300 15.05 4.98 -3.76
C GLN A 300 15.03 5.49 -2.32
N ILE A 301 13.97 5.23 -1.59
CA ILE A 301 13.71 5.75 -0.24
C ILE A 301 13.98 4.71 0.84
N THR A 302 13.56 3.45 0.64
CA THR A 302 13.80 2.35 1.58
C THR A 302 14.78 1.34 1.01
N PHE A 303 15.44 0.59 1.91
CA PHE A 303 16.53 -0.32 1.56
C PHE A 303 16.55 -1.57 2.44
N THR A 304 15.50 -1.84 3.15
CA THR A 304 15.40 -3.05 3.99
C THR A 304 14.96 -4.23 3.13
N PRO A 305 15.49 -5.45 3.39
CA PRO A 305 15.10 -6.61 2.61
C PRO A 305 13.60 -6.91 2.67
N GLU A 306 13.08 -7.55 1.64
CA GLU A 306 11.74 -8.09 1.44
C GLU A 306 10.72 -7.04 0.95
N PHE A 307 9.92 -6.42 1.83
CA PHE A 307 8.78 -5.63 1.40
C PHE A 307 8.66 -4.32 2.17
N ASP A 308 8.64 -3.23 1.42
CA ASP A 308 8.18 -1.91 1.86
C ASP A 308 7.10 -1.42 0.86
N GLY A 309 5.91 -1.09 1.34
CA GLY A 309 4.81 -0.76 0.43
C GLY A 309 3.68 0.06 1.03
N PHE A 310 2.79 0.52 0.17
CA PHE A 310 1.61 1.33 0.50
C PHE A 310 1.95 2.60 1.30
N PRO A 311 2.83 3.46 0.77
CA PRO A 311 3.20 4.69 1.46
C PRO A 311 2.10 5.74 1.37
N MET A 312 1.87 6.49 2.47
CA MET A 312 1.01 7.65 2.47
C MET A 312 1.63 8.77 3.31
N PHE A 313 1.67 9.98 2.77
CA PHE A 313 2.02 11.18 3.52
C PHE A 313 0.84 11.68 4.35
N SER A 314 1.13 12.24 5.53
CA SER A 314 0.15 13.08 6.23
C SER A 314 -0.18 14.32 5.39
N LEU A 315 -1.37 14.88 5.55
CA LEU A 315 -1.80 16.06 4.78
C LEU A 315 -0.87 17.28 4.97
N ASP A 316 -0.20 17.41 6.10
CA ASP A 316 0.80 18.47 6.34
C ASP A 316 2.20 18.14 5.81
N GLY A 317 2.41 16.92 5.29
CA GLY A 317 3.66 16.46 4.72
C GLY A 317 4.77 16.15 5.70
N LYS A 318 4.49 16.13 7.00
CA LYS A 318 5.54 15.94 8.00
C LYS A 318 5.75 14.48 8.38
N LYS A 319 4.82 13.60 8.05
CA LYS A 319 4.88 12.18 8.37
C LYS A 319 4.67 11.34 7.13
N LEU A 320 5.31 10.15 7.15
CA LEU A 320 5.06 9.07 6.21
C LEU A 320 4.64 7.83 7.00
N VAL A 321 3.60 7.14 6.53
CA VAL A 321 3.20 5.81 7.01
C VAL A 321 3.36 4.81 5.86
N TRP A 322 3.78 3.56 6.16
CA TRP A 322 3.91 2.49 5.17
C TRP A 322 3.84 1.11 5.82
N GLY A 323 3.61 0.08 5.02
CA GLY A 323 3.73 -1.32 5.42
C GLY A 323 5.15 -1.83 5.17
N SER A 324 5.73 -2.59 6.12
CA SER A 324 7.07 -3.14 5.97
C SER A 324 7.19 -4.51 6.64
N ASN A 325 8.04 -5.37 6.05
CA ASN A 325 8.43 -6.65 6.64
C ASN A 325 9.69 -6.54 7.50
N ARG A 326 10.23 -5.35 7.72
CA ARG A 326 11.40 -5.15 8.57
C ARG A 326 11.13 -5.65 9.99
N PHE A 327 12.10 -6.35 10.57
CA PHE A 327 12.06 -6.87 11.94
C PHE A 327 10.86 -7.78 12.25
N ASN A 328 10.39 -8.54 11.26
CA ASN A 328 9.35 -9.53 11.47
C ASN A 328 9.81 -10.61 12.44
N GLU A 329 8.92 -11.05 13.33
CA GLU A 329 9.12 -12.23 14.15
C GLU A 329 8.93 -13.52 13.35
N LEU A 330 7.96 -13.54 12.46
CA LEU A 330 7.66 -14.68 11.60
C LEU A 330 7.75 -14.28 10.12
N PRO A 331 8.14 -15.21 9.23
CA PRO A 331 8.14 -14.96 7.79
C PRO A 331 6.77 -14.52 7.27
N ARG A 332 6.75 -13.56 6.35
CA ARG A 332 5.55 -13.00 5.70
C ARG A 332 4.67 -12.12 6.58
N GLU A 333 5.07 -11.79 7.79
CA GLU A 333 4.40 -10.74 8.53
C GLU A 333 4.71 -9.39 7.90
N THR A 334 3.71 -8.52 7.88
CA THR A 334 3.85 -7.13 7.46
C THR A 334 3.31 -6.25 8.57
N ASN A 335 4.03 -5.21 8.91
CA ASN A 335 3.63 -4.30 9.98
C ASN A 335 3.57 -2.86 9.48
N VAL A 336 2.74 -2.05 10.13
CA VAL A 336 2.61 -0.62 9.86
C VAL A 336 3.72 0.13 10.58
N PHE A 337 4.43 0.97 9.85
CA PHE A 337 5.46 1.88 10.35
C PHE A 337 5.06 3.32 10.08
N ILE A 338 5.52 4.22 10.93
CA ILE A 338 5.38 5.68 10.77
C ILE A 338 6.71 6.35 11.05
N CYS A 339 6.99 7.45 10.35
CA CYS A 339 8.18 8.27 10.61
C CYS A 339 7.89 9.76 10.44
N ASP A 340 8.82 10.59 10.90
CA ASP A 340 8.92 11.98 10.48
C ASP A 340 9.61 12.03 9.12
N TRP A 341 9.03 12.77 8.16
CA TRP A 341 9.56 12.94 6.82
C TRP A 341 10.42 14.18 6.70
N VAL A 342 11.57 14.07 6.03
CA VAL A 342 12.51 15.16 5.75
C VAL A 342 12.72 15.31 4.25
N ASP A 343 12.23 16.41 3.66
CA ASP A 343 12.33 16.67 2.22
C ASP A 343 13.76 16.85 1.72
N GLN A 344 14.59 17.53 2.50
CA GLN A 344 15.98 17.78 2.19
C GLN A 344 16.86 17.26 3.32
N PRO A 345 17.23 15.98 3.29
CA PRO A 345 18.12 15.42 4.29
C PRO A 345 19.48 16.13 4.24
N LEU A 346 20.07 16.38 5.41
CA LEU A 346 21.43 16.88 5.51
C LEU A 346 22.33 15.95 4.70
N LYS A 347 23.04 16.48 3.71
CA LYS A 347 24.03 15.70 2.96
C LYS A 347 24.97 15.08 3.96
N SER A 348 24.89 13.76 4.13
CA SER A 348 25.82 13.05 4.99
C SER A 348 27.22 13.28 4.42
N ASN A 349 28.15 13.83 5.21
CA ASN A 349 29.57 13.89 4.90
C ASN A 349 30.20 12.49 4.97
N LEU A 350 29.55 11.49 4.40
CA LEU A 350 30.11 10.18 4.20
C LEU A 350 31.12 10.27 3.08
N THR A 351 32.36 10.56 3.46
CA THR A 351 33.53 10.36 2.60
C THR A 351 33.49 8.90 2.13
N PRO A 352 33.49 8.61 0.82
CA PRO A 352 33.46 7.24 0.33
C PRO A 352 34.66 6.50 0.93
N ALA A 353 34.40 5.40 1.63
CA ALA A 353 35.43 4.54 2.18
C ALA A 353 36.40 4.19 1.05
N LYS A 354 37.69 4.62 1.17
CA LYS A 354 38.74 4.29 0.22
C LYS A 354 38.77 2.76 0.08
N ARG A 355 38.44 2.26 -1.09
CA ARG A 355 38.61 0.84 -1.44
C ARG A 355 40.08 0.49 -1.17
N GLY A 356 40.32 -0.28 -0.09
CA GLY A 356 41.61 -0.81 0.21
C GLY A 356 42.12 -1.66 -0.96
N LYS A 357 43.26 -1.28 -1.53
CA LYS A 357 43.95 -2.08 -2.57
C LYS A 357 44.17 -3.47 -2.00
N ALA A 358 43.57 -4.50 -2.59
CA ALA A 358 43.88 -5.89 -2.33
C ALA A 358 45.38 -6.09 -2.57
N ARG A 359 46.13 -6.45 -1.52
CA ARG A 359 47.51 -6.89 -1.61
C ARG A 359 47.55 -8.21 -2.39
N ARG A 360 48.13 -8.19 -3.60
CA ARG A 360 48.51 -9.42 -4.30
C ARG A 360 49.60 -10.11 -3.45
N VAL A 361 49.30 -11.28 -2.94
CA VAL A 361 50.32 -12.22 -2.42
C VAL A 361 50.89 -12.94 -3.65
N SER A 362 52.16 -12.63 -3.97
CA SER A 362 52.94 -13.39 -4.95
C SER A 362 53.39 -14.70 -4.30
N GLY A 363 52.76 -15.78 -4.72
CA GLY A 363 53.25 -17.14 -4.40
C GLY A 363 54.43 -17.48 -5.30
N GLU A 364 55.63 -17.58 -4.73
CA GLU A 364 56.77 -18.21 -5.37
C GLU A 364 56.62 -19.75 -5.36
N SER A 365 56.61 -20.32 -6.54
CA SER A 365 56.72 -21.77 -6.72
C SER A 365 58.18 -22.16 -6.70
N SER A 366 58.64 -22.88 -5.66
CA SER A 366 59.90 -23.63 -5.70
C SER A 366 59.64 -25.05 -6.19
N HIS A 367 60.12 -25.36 -7.39
CA HIS A 367 60.39 -26.70 -7.84
C HIS A 367 61.69 -27.20 -7.20
N THR A 368 61.67 -28.36 -6.60
CA THR A 368 62.85 -29.25 -6.47
C THR A 368 62.41 -30.71 -6.46
N GLN A 369 62.90 -31.42 -7.45
CA GLN A 369 63.14 -32.87 -7.66
C GLN A 369 61.95 -33.84 -7.43
#